data_cca198651bb62b850e65fe85334a9758
#
_entry.id   cca198651bb62b850e65fe85334a9758
#
_cell.length_a   1.000
_cell.length_b   1.000
_cell.length_c   1.000
_cell.angle_alpha   90.00
_cell.angle_beta   90.00
_cell.angle_gamma   90.00
#
_symmetry.space_group_name_H-M   'P 1'
#
loop_
_entity.id
_entity.type
_entity.pdbx_description
1 polymer ?
#
loop_
_entity_poly.entity_id
_entity_poly.type
_entity_poly.pdbx_seq_one_letter_code
_entity_poly.pdbx_strand_id
1 'polypeptide(L)'
;MVFRQHPNTSGLCFVTFDFDVVIIGAGAAGLMCAIEAGKRGRRVLVLDHAKKLAEKIRISGGGRCNFTNLHTDAEMFLSQNRHFCKSALKQYSQHDFINLLSSHKIAFHEKKLGQLFCDGSSQDIITMLQTECAAAHVSIRLEQHIDDISRHGNGGAIRNDNCHNRGFVVQGNFSPIHAESVVIATGGLSIPKIGASGFGYKIAEKFGLSLVDTRPGLVPLTFDADMLTRCKGLSGLSVEARVFCQRAGFAEGLLFTHRGLSGPSILQISSYWDAGLPITVDLVPGTDMAAFLKASKRQTPKQDVRTCLGTYLPNRLAADICEQAGMASSLTAHNDNSLHQMGTAVNSWQLVPAGTEGYRTAEVTIGGVDTAGLSSTTMQAQNVPGLLFIGEVVDGTGHVGG
;
A
#
# COMPACT_ATOMS: atom_id res chain seq x y z
N MET A 1 40.45 3.31 68.56
CA MET A 1 40.15 2.45 67.38
C MET A 1 39.06 3.12 66.57
N VAL A 2 39.44 3.75 65.46
CA VAL A 2 38.55 4.51 64.61
C VAL A 2 38.09 3.57 63.48
N PHE A 3 36.82 3.20 63.45
CA PHE A 3 36.23 2.49 62.33
C PHE A 3 35.95 3.47 61.18
N ARG A 4 36.72 3.36 60.11
CA ARG A 4 36.46 4.03 58.86
C ARG A 4 35.24 3.31 58.19
N GLN A 5 34.14 4.00 58.01
CA GLN A 5 33.07 3.64 57.10
C GLN A 5 33.59 3.86 55.66
N HIS A 6 33.55 2.81 54.88
CA HIS A 6 33.67 2.93 53.40
C HIS A 6 32.32 3.24 52.81
N PRO A 7 32.16 4.36 52.09
CA PRO A 7 31.01 4.52 51.21
C PRO A 7 31.42 4.07 49.81
N ASN A 8 30.81 3.08 49.26
CA ASN A 8 30.58 2.95 47.83
C ASN A 8 29.87 1.64 47.52
N THR A 9 28.56 1.63 47.61
CA THR A 9 27.72 0.82 46.74
C THR A 9 27.24 1.78 45.64
N SER A 10 27.91 1.71 44.49
CA SER A 10 27.42 2.28 43.24
C SER A 10 26.05 1.65 42.99
N GLY A 11 24.97 2.40 43.27
CA GLY A 11 23.61 2.00 42.99
C GLY A 11 23.44 1.84 41.49
N LEU A 12 23.51 0.61 41.00
CA LEU A 12 23.03 0.26 39.69
C LEU A 12 21.53 0.54 39.67
N CYS A 13 21.15 1.64 39.05
CA CYS A 13 19.73 1.95 38.83
C CYS A 13 19.21 1.00 37.75
N PHE A 14 18.61 -0.13 38.18
CA PHE A 14 17.94 -1.02 37.26
C PHE A 14 16.60 -0.36 36.85
N VAL A 15 16.54 0.09 35.59
CA VAL A 15 15.24 0.47 35.00
C VAL A 15 14.50 -0.82 34.73
N THR A 16 13.40 -1.08 35.45
CA THR A 16 12.49 -2.19 35.17
C THR A 16 11.50 -1.75 34.10
N PHE A 17 11.49 -2.43 32.97
CA PHE A 17 10.49 -2.24 31.93
C PHE A 17 9.31 -3.20 32.14
N ASP A 18 8.09 -2.71 31.85
CA ASP A 18 6.89 -3.56 31.83
C ASP A 18 6.97 -4.56 30.70
N PHE A 19 7.46 -4.10 29.52
CA PHE A 19 7.67 -4.90 28.31
C PHE A 19 9.03 -4.62 27.68
N ASP A 20 9.59 -5.62 27.01
CA ASP A 20 10.83 -5.45 26.23
C ASP A 20 10.52 -4.72 24.93
N VAL A 21 9.33 -5.01 24.33
CA VAL A 21 8.87 -4.38 23.09
C VAL A 21 7.40 -3.98 23.19
N VAL A 22 7.09 -2.71 22.92
CA VAL A 22 5.72 -2.22 22.70
C VAL A 22 5.55 -1.88 21.23
N ILE A 23 4.55 -2.45 20.58
CA ILE A 23 4.24 -2.27 19.16
C ILE A 23 2.94 -1.48 19.04
N ILE A 24 2.97 -0.39 18.28
CA ILE A 24 1.82 0.48 18.04
C ILE A 24 1.24 0.16 16.67
N GLY A 25 0.08 -0.48 16.67
CA GLY A 25 -0.65 -0.93 15.48
C GLY A 25 -0.71 -2.45 15.37
N ALA A 26 -1.92 -2.99 15.38
CA ALA A 26 -2.24 -4.42 15.24
C ALA A 26 -2.62 -4.79 13.79
N GLY A 27 -1.97 -4.15 12.80
CA GLY A 27 -2.03 -4.50 11.40
C GLY A 27 -1.06 -5.63 11.03
N ALA A 28 -0.93 -5.93 9.74
CA ALA A 28 -0.04 -7.00 9.24
C ALA A 28 1.39 -6.86 9.77
N ALA A 29 1.99 -5.68 9.61
CA ALA A 29 3.38 -5.42 10.02
C ALA A 29 3.56 -5.57 11.54
N GLY A 30 2.65 -5.00 12.34
CA GLY A 30 2.73 -5.07 13.80
C GLY A 30 2.57 -6.49 14.33
N LEU A 31 1.63 -7.27 13.80
CA LEU A 31 1.41 -8.66 14.22
C LEU A 31 2.59 -9.55 13.84
N MET A 32 3.12 -9.44 12.63
CA MET A 32 4.31 -10.19 12.21
C MET A 32 5.55 -9.83 13.07
N CYS A 33 5.75 -8.54 13.37
CA CYS A 33 6.81 -8.09 14.27
C CYS A 33 6.64 -8.68 15.68
N ALA A 34 5.41 -8.69 16.18
CA ALA A 34 5.09 -9.23 17.50
C ALA A 34 5.40 -10.73 17.60
N ILE A 35 4.99 -11.49 16.59
CA ILE A 35 5.28 -12.94 16.48
C ILE A 35 6.78 -13.19 16.53
N GLU A 36 7.53 -12.47 15.71
CA GLU A 36 8.98 -12.66 15.62
C GLU A 36 9.74 -12.24 16.89
N ALA A 37 9.30 -11.16 17.54
CA ALA A 37 9.87 -10.74 18.82
C ALA A 37 9.54 -11.73 19.96
N GLY A 38 8.30 -12.21 20.01
CA GLY A 38 7.85 -13.19 20.99
C GLY A 38 8.56 -14.55 20.83
N LYS A 39 8.72 -15.06 19.60
CA LYS A 39 9.51 -16.27 19.31
C LYS A 39 10.96 -16.16 19.78
N ARG A 40 11.51 -14.95 19.94
CA ARG A 40 12.83 -14.68 20.49
C ARG A 40 12.84 -14.48 22.01
N GLY A 41 11.73 -14.80 22.69
CA GLY A 41 11.58 -14.73 24.15
C GLY A 41 11.43 -13.32 24.70
N ARG A 42 11.05 -12.33 23.87
CA ARG A 42 10.78 -10.97 24.34
C ARG A 42 9.37 -10.86 24.90
N ARG A 43 9.21 -10.08 25.97
CA ARG A 43 7.89 -9.68 26.51
C ARG A 43 7.31 -8.62 25.58
N VAL A 44 6.31 -9.00 24.79
CA VAL A 44 5.74 -8.14 23.73
C VAL A 44 4.32 -7.71 24.08
N LEU A 45 4.04 -6.42 23.89
CA LEU A 45 2.71 -5.84 23.95
C LEU A 45 2.39 -5.15 22.60
N VAL A 46 1.25 -5.50 22.03
CA VAL A 46 0.68 -4.79 20.87
C VAL A 46 -0.49 -3.93 21.35
N LEU A 47 -0.47 -2.65 20.97
CA LEU A 47 -1.53 -1.67 21.25
C LEU A 47 -2.16 -1.21 19.94
N ASP A 48 -3.49 -1.17 19.90
CA ASP A 48 -4.24 -0.61 18.76
C ASP A 48 -5.50 0.11 19.25
N HIS A 49 -5.85 1.22 18.61
CA HIS A 49 -7.06 1.97 18.90
C HIS A 49 -8.32 1.35 18.29
N ALA A 50 -8.17 0.46 17.31
CA ALA A 50 -9.28 -0.22 16.65
C ALA A 50 -9.97 -1.23 17.57
N LYS A 51 -11.25 -1.49 17.27
CA LYS A 51 -12.04 -2.54 17.97
C LYS A 51 -11.70 -3.96 17.53
N LYS A 52 -11.10 -4.10 16.35
CA LYS A 52 -10.78 -5.40 15.75
C LYS A 52 -9.36 -5.37 15.19
N LEU A 53 -8.71 -6.53 15.24
CA LEU A 53 -7.40 -6.73 14.65
C LEU A 53 -7.44 -6.63 13.12
N ALA A 54 -6.35 -6.12 12.55
CA ALA A 54 -6.00 -6.25 11.15
C ALA A 54 -7.12 -5.79 10.19
N GLU A 55 -7.76 -4.66 10.48
CA GLU A 55 -8.89 -4.14 9.68
C GLU A 55 -8.57 -4.02 8.19
N LYS A 56 -7.34 -3.64 7.82
CA LYS A 56 -6.92 -3.55 6.42
C LYS A 56 -6.83 -4.93 5.75
N ILE A 57 -6.34 -5.95 6.46
CA ILE A 57 -6.36 -7.35 5.98
C ILE A 57 -7.79 -7.79 5.73
N ARG A 58 -8.69 -7.49 6.68
CA ARG A 58 -10.10 -7.90 6.63
C ARG A 58 -10.82 -7.49 5.36
N ILE A 59 -10.56 -6.29 4.85
CA ILE A 59 -11.21 -5.73 3.65
C ILE A 59 -10.42 -5.98 2.37
N SER A 60 -9.16 -6.38 2.46
CA SER A 60 -8.30 -6.55 1.29
C SER A 60 -8.80 -7.65 0.36
N GLY A 61 -8.54 -7.48 -0.94
CA GLY A 61 -8.93 -8.45 -1.94
C GLY A 61 -10.43 -8.75 -1.98
N GLY A 62 -11.29 -7.79 -1.60
CA GLY A 62 -12.74 -8.01 -1.51
C GLY A 62 -13.13 -8.98 -0.39
N GLY A 63 -12.37 -9.03 0.71
CA GLY A 63 -12.59 -9.91 1.85
C GLY A 63 -11.95 -11.30 1.72
N ARG A 64 -11.20 -11.57 0.63
CA ARG A 64 -10.45 -12.82 0.42
C ARG A 64 -8.95 -12.69 0.67
N CYS A 65 -8.49 -11.52 1.08
CA CYS A 65 -7.10 -11.17 1.28
C CYS A 65 -6.20 -11.52 0.08
N ASN A 66 -5.84 -10.50 -0.70
CA ASN A 66 -4.68 -10.62 -1.59
C ASN A 66 -3.44 -10.52 -0.71
N PHE A 67 -2.84 -11.66 -0.34
CA PHE A 67 -1.87 -11.69 0.75
C PHE A 67 -0.42 -11.61 0.28
N THR A 68 -0.13 -11.96 -0.97
CA THR A 68 1.19 -11.77 -1.59
C THR A 68 1.14 -11.95 -3.11
N ASN A 69 2.29 -11.72 -3.77
CA ASN A 69 2.49 -11.99 -5.18
C ASN A 69 3.72 -12.90 -5.37
N LEU A 70 3.62 -13.91 -6.21
CA LEU A 70 4.71 -14.85 -6.53
C LEU A 70 5.94 -14.15 -7.12
N HIS A 71 5.73 -13.03 -7.79
CA HIS A 71 6.78 -12.26 -8.48
C HIS A 71 7.25 -11.04 -7.68
N THR A 72 6.99 -11.01 -6.36
CA THR A 72 7.45 -9.92 -5.51
C THR A 72 8.96 -9.76 -5.59
N ASP A 73 9.41 -8.55 -5.95
CA ASP A 73 10.80 -8.15 -6.03
C ASP A 73 10.96 -6.71 -5.53
N ALA A 74 12.18 -6.35 -5.11
CA ALA A 74 12.49 -5.02 -4.61
C ALA A 74 12.23 -3.90 -5.62
N GLU A 75 12.27 -4.20 -6.92
CA GLU A 75 11.98 -3.24 -7.99
C GLU A 75 10.49 -2.86 -8.07
N MET A 76 9.62 -3.66 -7.46
CA MET A 76 8.18 -3.42 -7.37
C MET A 76 7.80 -2.43 -6.26
N PHE A 77 8.79 -1.95 -5.48
CA PHE A 77 8.57 -1.01 -4.38
C PHE A 77 8.99 0.40 -4.78
N LEU A 78 8.04 1.33 -4.66
CA LEU A 78 8.26 2.76 -4.83
C LEU A 78 8.75 3.36 -3.52
N SER A 79 9.92 4.01 -3.55
CA SER A 79 10.52 4.73 -2.44
C SER A 79 11.56 5.69 -3.01
N GLN A 80 11.88 6.78 -2.30
CA GLN A 80 13.04 7.60 -2.65
C GLN A 80 14.35 6.79 -2.57
N ASN A 81 14.41 5.81 -1.68
CA ASN A 81 15.49 4.82 -1.63
C ASN A 81 15.02 3.44 -2.08
N ARG A 82 15.01 3.19 -3.38
CA ARG A 82 14.61 1.93 -4.00
C ARG A 82 15.38 0.68 -3.52
N HIS A 83 16.46 0.86 -2.75
CA HIS A 83 17.26 -0.25 -2.23
C HIS A 83 16.92 -0.61 -0.78
N PHE A 84 16.12 0.22 -0.11
CA PHE A 84 15.85 0.06 1.32
C PHE A 84 15.18 -1.28 1.66
N CYS A 85 14.19 -1.71 0.87
CA CYS A 85 13.45 -2.95 1.10
C CYS A 85 14.24 -4.25 0.81
N LYS A 86 15.37 -4.18 0.08
CA LYS A 86 16.14 -5.37 -0.35
C LYS A 86 16.55 -6.27 0.81
N SER A 87 17.00 -5.69 1.91
CA SER A 87 17.43 -6.44 3.08
C SER A 87 16.28 -7.19 3.74
N ALA A 88 15.12 -6.53 3.89
CA ALA A 88 13.92 -7.12 4.46
C ALA A 88 13.39 -8.27 3.61
N LEU A 89 13.23 -8.05 2.29
CA LEU A 89 12.73 -9.07 1.36
C LEU A 89 13.65 -10.28 1.23
N LYS A 90 14.97 -10.08 1.41
CA LYS A 90 15.93 -11.21 1.46
C LYS A 90 15.83 -12.02 2.74
N GLN A 91 15.49 -11.40 3.88
CA GLN A 91 15.36 -12.07 5.17
C GLN A 91 14.01 -12.78 5.33
N TYR A 92 12.95 -12.24 4.72
CA TYR A 92 11.61 -12.81 4.74
C TYR A 92 10.94 -12.55 3.39
N SER A 93 10.86 -13.61 2.59
CA SER A 93 10.34 -13.56 1.23
C SER A 93 8.85 -13.86 1.17
N GLN A 94 8.23 -13.63 0.01
CA GLN A 94 6.86 -14.09 -0.25
C GLN A 94 6.68 -15.60 -0.05
N HIS A 95 7.70 -16.40 -0.31
CA HIS A 95 7.67 -17.86 -0.12
C HIS A 95 7.62 -18.25 1.35
N ASP A 96 8.28 -17.48 2.24
CA ASP A 96 8.23 -17.72 3.69
C ASP A 96 6.80 -17.49 4.21
N PHE A 97 6.12 -16.45 3.70
CA PHE A 97 4.72 -16.21 4.08
C PHE A 97 3.78 -17.29 3.50
N ILE A 98 3.99 -17.73 2.25
CA ILE A 98 3.24 -18.85 1.66
C ILE A 98 3.43 -20.15 2.49
N ASN A 99 4.65 -20.42 2.93
CA ASN A 99 4.94 -21.57 3.78
C ASN A 99 4.22 -21.47 5.13
N LEU A 100 4.13 -20.28 5.72
CA LEU A 100 3.37 -20.04 6.95
C LEU A 100 1.88 -20.35 6.75
N LEU A 101 1.25 -19.88 5.66
CA LEU A 101 -0.14 -20.22 5.34
C LEU A 101 -0.32 -21.75 5.18
N SER A 102 0.58 -22.37 4.46
CA SER A 102 0.56 -23.83 4.21
C SER A 102 0.66 -24.63 5.51
N SER A 103 1.49 -24.19 6.47
CA SER A 103 1.62 -24.83 7.79
C SER A 103 0.32 -24.75 8.61
N HIS A 104 -0.47 -23.71 8.40
CA HIS A 104 -1.81 -23.52 8.98
C HIS A 104 -2.93 -24.13 8.13
N LYS A 105 -2.60 -24.83 7.03
CA LYS A 105 -3.55 -25.47 6.12
C LYS A 105 -4.58 -24.49 5.53
N ILE A 106 -4.19 -23.25 5.30
CA ILE A 106 -5.01 -22.22 4.65
C ILE A 106 -4.92 -22.46 3.14
N ALA A 107 -6.05 -22.77 2.52
CA ALA A 107 -6.13 -22.95 1.08
C ALA A 107 -6.12 -21.58 0.35
N PHE A 108 -5.43 -21.52 -0.78
CA PHE A 108 -5.29 -20.32 -1.59
C PHE A 108 -5.10 -20.67 -3.08
N HIS A 109 -5.34 -19.69 -3.94
CA HIS A 109 -5.14 -19.82 -5.39
C HIS A 109 -4.48 -18.59 -5.97
N GLU A 110 -3.83 -18.77 -7.12
CA GLU A 110 -3.41 -17.66 -7.97
C GLU A 110 -4.60 -17.17 -8.80
N LYS A 111 -4.90 -15.89 -8.75
CA LYS A 111 -5.95 -15.27 -9.56
C LYS A 111 -5.44 -14.90 -10.95
N LYS A 112 -4.43 -14.03 -11.02
CA LYS A 112 -3.68 -13.63 -12.22
C LYS A 112 -2.39 -12.90 -11.83
N LEU A 113 -1.40 -12.91 -12.72
CA LEU A 113 -0.15 -12.15 -12.58
C LEU A 113 0.57 -12.41 -11.25
N GLY A 114 0.52 -13.63 -10.75
CA GLY A 114 1.16 -14.03 -9.50
C GLY A 114 0.42 -13.61 -8.23
N GLN A 115 -0.72 -12.93 -8.31
CA GLN A 115 -1.50 -12.50 -7.14
C GLN A 115 -2.16 -13.69 -6.43
N LEU A 116 -1.87 -13.88 -5.15
CA LEU A 116 -2.40 -14.97 -4.34
C LEU A 116 -3.52 -14.52 -3.41
N PHE A 117 -4.62 -15.25 -3.42
CA PHE A 117 -5.83 -14.99 -2.63
C PHE A 117 -6.21 -16.21 -1.80
N CYS A 118 -6.72 -16.01 -0.59
CA CYS A 118 -7.32 -17.08 0.19
C CYS A 118 -8.59 -17.61 -0.52
N ASP A 119 -8.79 -18.92 -0.49
CA ASP A 119 -10.01 -19.57 -1.02
C ASP A 119 -11.22 -19.25 -0.13
N GLY A 120 -11.01 -19.25 1.19
CA GLY A 120 -12.03 -18.93 2.19
C GLY A 120 -12.20 -17.41 2.35
N SER A 121 -11.64 -16.86 3.39
CA SER A 121 -11.77 -15.43 3.71
C SER A 121 -10.48 -14.84 4.29
N SER A 122 -10.41 -13.52 4.32
CA SER A 122 -9.34 -12.79 5.03
C SER A 122 -9.28 -13.12 6.52
N GLN A 123 -10.37 -13.65 7.09
CA GLN A 123 -10.41 -14.08 8.50
C GLN A 123 -9.45 -15.25 8.76
N ASP A 124 -9.18 -16.09 7.78
CA ASP A 124 -8.25 -17.22 7.92
C ASP A 124 -6.83 -16.72 8.20
N ILE A 125 -6.38 -15.68 7.48
CA ILE A 125 -5.09 -15.01 7.74
C ILE A 125 -5.09 -14.36 9.14
N ILE A 126 -6.17 -13.66 9.49
CA ILE A 126 -6.27 -12.99 10.80
C ILE A 126 -6.20 -14.02 11.94
N THR A 127 -6.91 -15.14 11.80
CA THR A 127 -6.90 -16.24 12.78
C THR A 127 -5.52 -16.88 12.88
N MET A 128 -4.84 -17.09 11.77
CA MET A 128 -3.46 -17.57 11.72
C MET A 128 -2.53 -16.64 12.52
N LEU A 129 -2.55 -15.33 12.23
CA LEU A 129 -1.71 -14.36 12.92
C LEU A 129 -2.01 -14.28 14.42
N GLN A 130 -3.29 -14.39 14.82
CA GLN A 130 -3.68 -14.48 16.23
C GLN A 130 -3.13 -15.74 16.90
N THR A 131 -3.20 -16.88 16.22
CA THR A 131 -2.67 -18.16 16.74
C THR A 131 -1.15 -18.09 16.94
N GLU A 132 -0.42 -17.55 15.97
CA GLU A 132 1.02 -17.34 16.07
C GLU A 132 1.39 -16.36 17.20
N CYS A 133 0.64 -15.26 17.36
CA CYS A 133 0.84 -14.33 18.49
C CYS A 133 0.61 -15.02 19.83
N ALA A 134 -0.43 -15.84 19.96
CA ALA A 134 -0.72 -16.56 21.19
C ALA A 134 0.38 -17.59 21.50
N ALA A 135 0.84 -18.33 20.49
CA ALA A 135 1.95 -19.28 20.62
C ALA A 135 3.28 -18.60 21.03
N ALA A 136 3.47 -17.34 20.59
CA ALA A 136 4.64 -16.53 20.95
C ALA A 136 4.44 -15.70 22.25
N HIS A 137 3.39 -15.95 23.01
CA HIS A 137 3.06 -15.27 24.29
C HIS A 137 2.92 -13.74 24.16
N VAL A 138 2.45 -13.25 23.02
CA VAL A 138 2.23 -11.83 22.76
C VAL A 138 0.96 -11.35 23.47
N SER A 139 1.06 -10.25 24.21
CA SER A 139 -0.10 -9.53 24.75
C SER A 139 -0.65 -8.56 23.71
N ILE A 140 -1.97 -8.59 23.46
CA ILE A 140 -2.63 -7.67 22.51
C ILE A 140 -3.73 -6.94 23.27
N ARG A 141 -3.74 -5.59 23.18
CA ARG A 141 -4.78 -4.74 23.77
C ARG A 141 -5.35 -3.83 22.67
N LEU A 142 -6.62 -4.00 22.40
CA LEU A 142 -7.39 -3.17 21.46
C LEU A 142 -8.09 -2.03 22.22
N GLU A 143 -8.66 -1.08 21.46
CA GLU A 143 -9.35 0.10 22.00
C GLU A 143 -8.44 0.94 22.92
N GLN A 144 -7.13 0.93 22.64
CA GLN A 144 -6.13 1.70 23.36
C GLN A 144 -5.77 2.95 22.57
N HIS A 145 -6.20 4.10 23.04
CA HIS A 145 -5.79 5.37 22.43
C HIS A 145 -4.45 5.80 22.99
N ILE A 146 -3.47 6.03 22.13
CA ILE A 146 -2.12 6.45 22.49
C ILE A 146 -2.02 7.95 22.21
N ASP A 147 -1.71 8.71 23.25
CA ASP A 147 -1.58 10.16 23.19
C ASP A 147 -0.14 10.56 22.84
N ASP A 148 0.83 9.90 23.49
CA ASP A 148 2.24 10.27 23.35
C ASP A 148 3.20 9.10 23.57
N ILE A 149 4.42 9.25 23.03
CA ILE A 149 5.56 8.39 23.28
C ILE A 149 6.74 9.31 23.58
N SER A 150 7.41 9.08 24.72
CA SER A 150 8.56 9.87 25.15
C SER A 150 9.72 8.97 25.61
N ARG A 151 10.93 9.55 25.65
CA ARG A 151 12.07 8.85 26.26
C ARG A 151 11.87 8.75 27.76
N HIS A 152 12.24 7.59 28.31
CA HIS A 152 12.28 7.41 29.75
C HIS A 152 13.34 8.36 30.35
N GLY A 153 12.97 9.22 31.29
CA GLY A 153 13.89 10.14 31.97
C GLY A 153 13.90 11.60 31.51
N ASN A 154 13.07 11.99 30.52
CA ASN A 154 12.96 13.40 30.06
C ASN A 154 12.11 14.31 30.98
N GLY A 155 11.93 13.97 32.25
CA GLY A 155 11.22 14.76 33.26
C GLY A 155 12.19 15.40 34.27
N GLY A 156 12.87 16.49 33.90
CA GLY A 156 13.52 17.42 34.82
C GLY A 156 14.89 17.00 35.38
N ALA A 157 15.91 17.88 35.17
CA ALA A 157 17.29 17.84 35.61
C ALA A 157 18.23 16.86 34.92
N ILE A 158 19.07 17.41 34.08
CA ILE A 158 20.23 16.76 33.46
C ILE A 158 21.13 16.20 34.59
N ARG A 159 21.07 14.92 34.86
CA ARG A 159 22.12 14.17 35.54
C ARG A 159 22.86 13.35 34.51
N ASN A 160 24.17 13.50 34.46
CA ASN A 160 25.12 12.86 33.55
C ASN A 160 25.27 11.34 33.77
N ASP A 161 24.19 10.61 33.96
CA ASP A 161 24.25 9.17 34.17
C ASP A 161 23.75 8.46 32.93
N ASN A 162 24.61 7.69 32.26
CA ASN A 162 24.35 6.87 31.08
C ASN A 162 23.15 5.90 31.19
N CYS A 163 22.50 5.80 32.35
CA CYS A 163 21.35 4.94 32.60
C CYS A 163 19.98 5.62 32.31
N HIS A 164 19.91 6.95 32.29
CA HIS A 164 18.64 7.70 32.20
C HIS A 164 18.03 7.81 30.80
N ASN A 165 18.74 7.36 29.76
CA ASN A 165 18.32 7.53 28.37
C ASN A 165 17.92 6.21 27.69
N ARG A 166 17.64 5.15 28.46
CA ARG A 166 17.21 3.85 27.92
C ARG A 166 15.72 3.70 28.03
N GLY A 167 15.08 3.29 26.92
CA GLY A 167 13.67 2.96 26.85
C GLY A 167 12.72 4.15 26.63
N PHE A 168 11.45 3.84 26.67
CA PHE A 168 10.35 4.71 26.32
C PHE A 168 9.24 4.61 27.34
N VAL A 169 8.42 5.67 27.43
CA VAL A 169 7.14 5.70 28.11
C VAL A 169 6.05 5.92 27.08
N VAL A 170 5.11 4.99 26.99
CA VAL A 170 3.93 5.08 26.14
C VAL A 170 2.75 5.52 27.00
N GLN A 171 2.10 6.62 26.64
CA GLN A 171 1.00 7.25 27.36
C GLN A 171 -0.27 7.25 26.52
N GLY A 172 -1.41 7.09 27.17
CA GLY A 172 -2.71 7.07 26.53
C GLY A 172 -3.86 6.96 27.53
N ASN A 173 -4.99 6.42 27.12
CA ASN A 173 -6.16 6.15 27.97
C ASN A 173 -5.95 4.97 28.97
N PHE A 174 -4.71 4.65 29.24
CA PHE A 174 -4.26 3.58 30.15
C PHE A 174 -3.12 4.09 31.04
N SER A 175 -2.75 3.33 32.08
CA SER A 175 -1.58 3.66 32.90
C SER A 175 -0.30 3.67 32.03
N PRO A 176 0.61 4.63 32.23
CA PRO A 176 1.85 4.69 31.46
C PRO A 176 2.57 3.35 31.41
N ILE A 177 3.04 2.97 30.23
CA ILE A 177 3.73 1.69 29.99
C ILE A 177 5.20 1.99 29.69
N HIS A 178 6.10 1.34 30.41
CA HIS A 178 7.54 1.47 30.22
C HIS A 178 8.05 0.32 29.33
N ALA A 179 8.75 0.66 28.24
CA ALA A 179 9.28 -0.29 27.28
C ALA A 179 10.76 -0.05 26.98
N GLU A 180 11.51 -1.12 26.76
CA GLU A 180 12.89 -1.00 26.28
C GLU A 180 12.93 -0.49 24.85
N SER A 181 12.03 -0.99 24.00
CA SER A 181 11.90 -0.60 22.59
C SER A 181 10.45 -0.35 22.21
N VAL A 182 10.23 0.59 21.27
CA VAL A 182 8.92 0.88 20.67
C VAL A 182 8.99 0.73 19.17
N VAL A 183 7.99 0.04 18.62
CA VAL A 183 7.81 -0.17 17.18
C VAL A 183 6.57 0.55 16.69
N ILE A 184 6.73 1.45 15.75
CA ILE A 184 5.64 2.17 15.09
C ILE A 184 5.23 1.38 13.84
N ALA A 185 4.04 0.76 13.89
CA ALA A 185 3.46 -0.08 12.84
C ALA A 185 2.04 0.39 12.47
N THR A 186 1.82 1.70 12.53
CA THR A 186 0.50 2.34 12.42
C THR A 186 -0.08 2.34 11.01
N GLY A 187 0.70 1.94 10.00
CA GLY A 187 0.31 2.06 8.60
C GLY A 187 0.34 3.51 8.11
N GLY A 188 -0.23 3.73 6.92
CA GLY A 188 -0.34 5.04 6.27
C GLY A 188 -1.71 5.70 6.49
N LEU A 189 -2.06 6.64 5.59
CA LEU A 189 -3.29 7.45 5.66
C LEU A 189 -4.46 6.84 4.86
N SER A 190 -4.22 5.76 4.11
CA SER A 190 -5.22 5.17 3.23
C SER A 190 -6.39 4.57 4.02
N ILE A 191 -7.60 4.76 3.51
CA ILE A 191 -8.87 4.29 4.07
C ILE A 191 -9.10 4.79 5.51
N PRO A 192 -9.26 6.10 5.76
CA PRO A 192 -9.41 6.66 7.11
C PRO A 192 -10.56 6.03 7.93
N LYS A 193 -11.58 5.50 7.25
CA LYS A 193 -12.74 4.86 7.90
C LYS A 193 -12.39 3.63 8.75
N ILE A 194 -11.24 2.99 8.50
CA ILE A 194 -10.77 1.83 9.27
C ILE A 194 -9.74 2.22 10.34
N GLY A 195 -9.58 3.52 10.62
CA GLY A 195 -8.72 4.02 11.70
C GLY A 195 -7.34 4.52 11.25
N ALA A 196 -7.07 4.62 9.94
CA ALA A 196 -5.82 5.21 9.46
C ALA A 196 -5.64 6.64 9.98
N SER A 197 -4.48 6.94 10.54
CA SER A 197 -4.17 8.25 11.14
C SER A 197 -2.71 8.64 10.91
N GLY A 198 -2.41 9.94 11.05
CA GLY A 198 -1.04 10.45 10.97
C GLY A 198 -0.21 10.30 12.26
N PHE A 199 -0.64 9.48 13.21
CA PHE A 199 0.04 9.35 14.50
C PHE A 199 1.50 8.93 14.34
N GLY A 200 1.79 7.90 13.53
CA GLY A 200 3.15 7.44 13.31
C GLY A 200 4.07 8.50 12.71
N TYR A 201 3.55 9.35 11.83
CA TYR A 201 4.30 10.49 11.27
C TYR A 201 4.61 11.56 12.33
N LYS A 202 3.64 11.90 13.20
CA LYS A 202 3.86 12.82 14.31
C LYS A 202 4.95 12.31 15.26
N ILE A 203 4.97 11.01 15.53
CA ILE A 203 6.03 10.40 16.34
C ILE A 203 7.38 10.47 15.64
N ALA A 204 7.44 10.21 14.34
CA ALA A 204 8.68 10.36 13.56
C ALA A 204 9.24 11.77 13.63
N GLU A 205 8.42 12.80 13.37
CA GLU A 205 8.81 14.22 13.47
C GLU A 205 9.25 14.61 14.89
N LYS A 206 8.49 14.15 15.91
CA LYS A 206 8.84 14.38 17.34
C LYS A 206 10.24 13.88 17.69
N PHE A 207 10.66 12.77 17.09
CA PHE A 207 11.99 12.19 17.31
C PHE A 207 13.03 12.64 16.28
N GLY A 208 12.71 13.67 15.48
CA GLY A 208 13.64 14.30 14.54
C GLY A 208 13.89 13.54 13.24
N LEU A 209 12.97 12.64 12.86
CA LEU A 209 13.00 11.98 11.56
C LEU A 209 12.27 12.82 10.52
N SER A 210 12.80 12.86 9.31
CA SER A 210 12.17 13.51 8.16
C SER A 210 11.04 12.66 7.60
N LEU A 211 10.10 13.30 6.92
CA LEU A 211 9.04 12.65 6.16
C LEU A 211 9.23 12.94 4.67
N VAL A 212 8.95 11.95 3.85
CA VAL A 212 8.67 12.12 2.43
C VAL A 212 7.19 12.47 2.28
N ASP A 213 6.88 13.47 1.47
CA ASP A 213 5.52 13.95 1.25
C ASP A 213 4.58 12.79 0.92
N THR A 214 3.50 12.70 1.69
CA THR A 214 2.54 11.62 1.52
C THR A 214 1.48 11.94 0.49
N ARG A 215 1.15 10.98 -0.37
CA ARG A 215 0.05 11.05 -1.34
C ARG A 215 -0.68 9.72 -1.47
N PRO A 216 -1.97 9.74 -1.88
CA PRO A 216 -2.71 8.51 -2.13
C PRO A 216 -2.08 7.74 -3.30
N GLY A 217 -1.91 6.42 -3.14
CA GLY A 217 -1.48 5.49 -4.18
C GLY A 217 -2.46 4.34 -4.38
N LEU A 218 -2.35 3.63 -5.49
CA LEU A 218 -3.33 2.61 -5.89
C LEU A 218 -4.76 3.16 -5.74
N VAL A 219 -5.03 4.26 -6.43
CA VAL A 219 -6.25 5.08 -6.25
C VAL A 219 -6.90 5.39 -7.60
N PRO A 220 -8.24 5.41 -7.70
CA PRO A 220 -8.93 5.83 -8.92
C PRO A 220 -8.56 7.25 -9.33
N LEU A 221 -8.45 7.48 -10.64
CA LEU A 221 -8.19 8.78 -11.24
C LEU A 221 -9.49 9.50 -11.59
N THR A 222 -9.55 10.79 -11.30
CA THR A 222 -10.68 11.69 -11.62
C THR A 222 -10.33 12.59 -12.80
N PHE A 223 -11.34 13.14 -13.46
CA PHE A 223 -11.19 13.93 -14.68
C PHE A 223 -12.04 15.18 -14.65
N ASP A 224 -11.88 16.02 -15.67
CA ASP A 224 -12.73 17.19 -15.91
C ASP A 224 -14.19 16.82 -16.21
N ALA A 225 -15.06 17.81 -16.37
CA ALA A 225 -16.49 17.62 -16.53
C ALA A 225 -16.85 16.83 -17.81
N ASP A 226 -16.11 17.03 -18.89
CA ASP A 226 -16.39 16.40 -20.19
C ASP A 226 -16.05 14.91 -20.13
N MET A 227 -14.83 14.58 -19.71
CA MET A 227 -14.42 13.19 -19.54
C MET A 227 -15.23 12.48 -18.43
N LEU A 228 -15.61 13.20 -17.38
CA LEU A 228 -16.45 12.65 -16.32
C LEU A 228 -17.85 12.29 -16.85
N THR A 229 -18.40 13.08 -17.77
CA THR A 229 -19.69 12.78 -18.43
C THR A 229 -19.59 11.49 -19.27
N ARG A 230 -18.50 11.30 -20.02
CA ARG A 230 -18.22 10.05 -20.74
C ARG A 230 -18.11 8.87 -19.79
N CYS A 231 -17.35 9.01 -18.70
CA CYS A 231 -17.18 7.97 -17.67
C CYS A 231 -18.53 7.56 -17.07
N LYS A 232 -19.43 8.51 -16.79
CA LYS A 232 -20.79 8.21 -16.30
C LYS A 232 -21.59 7.39 -17.31
N GLY A 233 -21.54 7.75 -18.61
CA GLY A 233 -22.18 7.01 -19.70
C GLY A 233 -21.65 5.58 -19.84
N LEU A 234 -20.40 5.34 -19.50
CA LEU A 234 -19.72 4.04 -19.59
C LEU A 234 -19.62 3.31 -18.24
N SER A 235 -20.17 3.86 -17.16
CA SER A 235 -20.01 3.32 -15.80
C SER A 235 -20.38 1.85 -15.71
N GLY A 236 -19.54 1.08 -14.98
CA GLY A 236 -19.64 -0.37 -14.82
C GLY A 236 -19.02 -1.17 -15.97
N LEU A 237 -18.55 -0.52 -17.03
CA LEU A 237 -17.87 -1.20 -18.14
C LEU A 237 -16.39 -1.41 -17.79
N SER A 238 -15.90 -2.62 -18.02
CA SER A 238 -14.50 -2.97 -17.88
C SER A 238 -13.93 -3.50 -19.20
N VAL A 239 -12.66 -3.16 -19.47
CA VAL A 239 -11.90 -3.65 -20.63
C VAL A 239 -10.49 -4.01 -20.20
N GLU A 240 -9.89 -5.01 -20.81
CA GLU A 240 -8.44 -5.23 -20.69
C GLU A 240 -7.76 -4.13 -21.49
N ALA A 241 -6.89 -3.37 -20.83
CA ALA A 241 -6.20 -2.23 -21.45
C ALA A 241 -4.75 -2.18 -20.98
N ARG A 242 -3.92 -1.47 -21.72
CA ARG A 242 -2.58 -1.13 -21.25
C ARG A 242 -2.48 0.36 -21.00
N VAL A 243 -2.14 0.73 -19.78
CA VAL A 243 -2.07 2.14 -19.35
C VAL A 243 -0.63 2.51 -19.05
N PHE A 244 -0.19 3.66 -19.57
CA PHE A 244 1.17 4.17 -19.42
C PHE A 244 1.15 5.55 -18.75
N CYS A 245 2.16 5.80 -17.92
CA CYS A 245 2.54 7.13 -17.47
C CYS A 245 4.07 7.18 -17.38
N GLN A 246 4.68 8.13 -18.06
CA GLN A 246 6.15 8.23 -18.16
C GLN A 246 6.78 6.90 -18.62
N ARG A 247 7.56 6.23 -17.75
CA ARG A 247 8.22 4.94 -18.05
C ARG A 247 7.47 3.73 -17.51
N ALA A 248 6.44 3.94 -16.72
CA ALA A 248 5.63 2.84 -16.15
C ALA A 248 4.51 2.45 -17.11
N GLY A 249 4.18 1.16 -17.14
CA GLY A 249 3.07 0.66 -17.94
C GLY A 249 2.51 -0.63 -17.38
N PHE A 250 1.17 -0.73 -17.29
CA PHE A 250 0.46 -1.87 -16.73
C PHE A 250 -0.64 -2.34 -17.68
N ALA A 251 -0.65 -3.65 -17.94
CA ALA A 251 -1.63 -4.31 -18.83
C ALA A 251 -2.58 -5.15 -17.97
N GLU A 252 -3.70 -4.55 -17.58
CA GLU A 252 -4.73 -5.16 -16.74
C GLU A 252 -6.09 -4.52 -17.01
N GLY A 253 -7.13 -4.98 -16.29
CA GLY A 253 -8.48 -4.40 -16.41
C GLY A 253 -8.52 -2.91 -16.08
N LEU A 254 -9.14 -2.13 -16.97
CA LEU A 254 -9.54 -0.74 -16.78
C LEU A 254 -11.04 -0.71 -16.55
N LEU A 255 -11.51 0.03 -15.55
CA LEU A 255 -12.92 0.14 -15.18
C LEU A 255 -13.38 1.59 -15.30
N PHE A 256 -14.45 1.81 -16.03
CA PHE A 256 -15.17 3.09 -16.05
C PHE A 256 -16.09 3.19 -14.83
N THR A 257 -16.01 4.28 -14.08
CA THR A 257 -16.87 4.57 -12.93
C THR A 257 -17.59 5.90 -13.12
N HIS A 258 -18.59 6.18 -12.30
CA HIS A 258 -19.28 7.48 -12.32
C HIS A 258 -18.38 8.65 -11.83
N ARG A 259 -17.17 8.38 -11.35
CA ARG A 259 -16.21 9.38 -10.85
C ARG A 259 -14.95 9.50 -11.70
N GLY A 260 -14.77 8.64 -12.67
CA GLY A 260 -13.58 8.60 -13.52
C GLY A 260 -13.19 7.17 -13.86
N LEU A 261 -11.88 6.89 -13.86
CA LEU A 261 -11.33 5.59 -14.19
C LEU A 261 -10.77 4.89 -12.95
N SER A 262 -10.92 3.58 -12.91
CA SER A 262 -10.45 2.68 -11.88
C SER A 262 -10.02 1.35 -12.51
N GLY A 263 -9.95 0.28 -11.72
CA GLY A 263 -9.46 -1.03 -12.16
C GLY A 263 -7.95 -1.16 -11.98
N PRO A 264 -7.42 -2.38 -11.99
CA PRO A 264 -6.03 -2.64 -11.63
C PRO A 264 -5.01 -1.82 -12.43
N SER A 265 -5.17 -1.67 -13.75
CA SER A 265 -4.26 -0.87 -14.58
C SER A 265 -4.21 0.61 -14.17
N ILE A 266 -5.36 1.18 -13.79
CA ILE A 266 -5.45 2.57 -13.33
C ILE A 266 -4.93 2.71 -11.89
N LEU A 267 -5.25 1.77 -11.01
CA LEU A 267 -4.72 1.79 -9.64
C LEU A 267 -3.20 1.72 -9.64
N GLN A 268 -2.61 0.81 -10.41
CA GLN A 268 -1.15 0.70 -10.57
C GLN A 268 -0.54 2.00 -11.09
N ILE A 269 -1.07 2.54 -12.21
CA ILE A 269 -0.48 3.72 -12.85
C ILE A 269 -0.63 4.98 -11.98
N SER A 270 -1.65 5.06 -11.12
CA SER A 270 -1.86 6.19 -10.22
C SER A 270 -0.70 6.39 -9.25
N SER A 271 0.03 5.32 -8.93
CA SER A 271 1.23 5.39 -8.08
C SER A 271 2.43 6.04 -8.79
N TYR A 272 2.41 6.10 -10.12
CA TYR A 272 3.45 6.71 -10.97
C TYR A 272 3.01 8.04 -11.58
N TRP A 273 1.74 8.40 -11.40
CA TRP A 273 1.18 9.63 -11.95
C TRP A 273 1.40 10.81 -10.98
N ASP A 274 1.88 11.92 -11.52
CA ASP A 274 1.95 13.20 -10.83
C ASP A 274 0.98 14.21 -11.46
N ALA A 275 0.49 15.17 -10.68
CA ALA A 275 -0.51 16.12 -11.13
C ALA A 275 -0.07 16.88 -12.40
N GLY A 276 -0.98 16.92 -13.40
CA GLY A 276 -0.74 17.55 -14.69
C GLY A 276 -0.11 16.66 -15.75
N LEU A 277 0.38 15.45 -15.41
CA LEU A 277 0.92 14.53 -16.40
C LEU A 277 -0.21 13.80 -17.15
N PRO A 278 -0.06 13.56 -18.47
CA PRO A 278 -0.97 12.70 -19.20
C PRO A 278 -0.71 11.22 -18.91
N ILE A 279 -1.78 10.43 -18.99
CA ILE A 279 -1.71 8.98 -19.14
C ILE A 279 -2.08 8.59 -20.57
N THR A 280 -1.49 7.52 -21.07
CA THR A 280 -1.81 6.95 -22.38
C THR A 280 -2.48 5.61 -22.19
N VAL A 281 -3.63 5.41 -22.82
CA VAL A 281 -4.40 4.17 -22.73
C VAL A 281 -4.45 3.48 -24.07
N ASP A 282 -3.95 2.24 -24.14
CA ASP A 282 -4.18 1.32 -25.24
C ASP A 282 -5.38 0.42 -24.85
N LEU A 283 -6.51 0.64 -25.53
CA LEU A 283 -7.76 -0.07 -25.26
C LEU A 283 -7.82 -1.46 -25.91
N VAL A 284 -6.89 -1.77 -26.83
CA VAL A 284 -6.83 -3.07 -27.53
C VAL A 284 -5.36 -3.51 -27.64
N PRO A 285 -4.72 -3.87 -26.53
CA PRO A 285 -3.32 -4.25 -26.54
C PRO A 285 -3.02 -5.41 -27.50
N GLY A 286 -1.94 -5.26 -28.26
CA GLY A 286 -1.50 -6.30 -29.21
C GLY A 286 -2.15 -6.26 -30.58
N THR A 287 -3.09 -5.34 -30.84
CA THR A 287 -3.71 -5.17 -32.17
C THR A 287 -3.54 -3.74 -32.67
N ASP A 288 -2.92 -3.57 -33.84
CA ASP A 288 -2.90 -2.29 -34.54
C ASP A 288 -4.28 -1.99 -35.14
N MET A 289 -5.07 -1.19 -34.42
CA MET A 289 -6.43 -0.86 -34.80
C MET A 289 -6.50 -0.01 -36.08
N ALA A 290 -5.48 0.77 -36.39
CA ALA A 290 -5.41 1.52 -37.66
C ALA A 290 -5.23 0.58 -38.85
N ALA A 291 -4.36 -0.41 -38.75
CA ALA A 291 -4.20 -1.43 -39.79
C ALA A 291 -5.47 -2.30 -39.91
N PHE A 292 -6.06 -2.70 -38.76
CA PHE A 292 -7.30 -3.49 -38.72
C PHE A 292 -8.47 -2.78 -39.43
N LEU A 293 -8.73 -1.50 -39.12
CA LEU A 293 -9.82 -0.75 -39.73
C LEU A 293 -9.63 -0.58 -41.27
N LYS A 294 -8.40 -0.32 -41.72
CA LYS A 294 -8.10 -0.24 -43.17
C LYS A 294 -8.29 -1.59 -43.86
N ALA A 295 -7.90 -2.68 -43.22
CA ALA A 295 -8.09 -4.02 -43.78
C ALA A 295 -9.59 -4.37 -43.85
N SER A 296 -10.35 -4.06 -42.79
CA SER A 296 -11.80 -4.26 -42.75
C SER A 296 -12.54 -3.45 -43.83
N LYS A 297 -12.11 -2.21 -44.11
CA LYS A 297 -12.65 -1.42 -45.20
C LYS A 297 -12.50 -2.09 -46.56
N ARG A 298 -11.40 -2.80 -46.80
CA ARG A 298 -11.17 -3.56 -48.05
C ARG A 298 -12.00 -4.82 -48.15
N GLN A 299 -12.23 -5.51 -47.00
CA GLN A 299 -12.93 -6.80 -46.95
C GLN A 299 -14.46 -6.63 -46.84
N THR A 300 -14.90 -5.71 -45.99
CA THR A 300 -16.31 -5.47 -45.64
C THR A 300 -16.66 -3.98 -45.68
N PRO A 301 -16.57 -3.32 -46.86
CA PRO A 301 -16.63 -1.87 -47.02
C PRO A 301 -17.92 -1.22 -46.50
N LYS A 302 -19.05 -1.95 -46.53
CA LYS A 302 -20.35 -1.47 -46.07
C LYS A 302 -20.57 -1.65 -44.55
N GLN A 303 -19.65 -2.32 -43.83
CA GLN A 303 -19.75 -2.50 -42.38
C GLN A 303 -19.59 -1.16 -41.66
N ASP A 304 -20.37 -0.95 -40.60
CA ASP A 304 -20.25 0.25 -39.76
C ASP A 304 -18.97 0.20 -38.92
N VAL A 305 -18.31 1.35 -38.76
CA VAL A 305 -17.10 1.49 -37.93
C VAL A 305 -17.35 1.00 -36.52
N ARG A 306 -18.49 1.31 -35.92
CA ARG A 306 -18.90 0.81 -34.60
C ARG A 306 -18.91 -0.72 -34.55
N THR A 307 -19.50 -1.39 -35.53
CA THR A 307 -19.55 -2.86 -35.59
C THR A 307 -18.16 -3.45 -35.72
N CYS A 308 -17.29 -2.77 -36.48
CA CYS A 308 -15.89 -3.16 -36.66
C CYS A 308 -15.12 -3.04 -35.35
N LEU A 309 -15.21 -1.92 -34.63
CA LEU A 309 -14.62 -1.73 -33.31
C LEU A 309 -15.19 -2.73 -32.28
N GLY A 310 -16.48 -3.07 -32.39
CA GLY A 310 -17.16 -4.03 -31.53
C GLY A 310 -16.62 -5.46 -31.57
N THR A 311 -15.73 -5.77 -32.54
CA THR A 311 -15.00 -7.04 -32.57
C THR A 311 -14.02 -7.15 -31.37
N TYR A 312 -13.49 -6.04 -30.90
CA TYR A 312 -12.48 -5.99 -29.83
C TYR A 312 -12.97 -5.27 -28.58
N LEU A 313 -13.89 -4.32 -28.74
CA LEU A 313 -14.37 -3.46 -27.65
C LEU A 313 -15.84 -3.76 -27.32
N PRO A 314 -16.25 -3.58 -26.07
CA PRO A 314 -17.68 -3.60 -25.72
C PRO A 314 -18.47 -2.57 -26.54
N ASN A 315 -19.67 -2.96 -26.96
CA ASN A 315 -20.50 -2.17 -27.87
C ASN A 315 -20.77 -0.72 -27.40
N ARG A 316 -20.88 -0.49 -26.08
CA ARG A 316 -21.07 0.87 -25.51
C ARG A 316 -19.83 1.72 -25.69
N LEU A 317 -18.63 1.15 -25.50
CA LEU A 317 -17.38 1.85 -25.68
C LEU A 317 -17.10 2.12 -27.16
N ALA A 318 -17.34 1.14 -28.05
CA ALA A 318 -17.24 1.34 -29.50
C ALA A 318 -18.18 2.46 -29.99
N ALA A 319 -19.39 2.54 -29.46
CA ALA A 319 -20.34 3.59 -29.79
C ALA A 319 -19.84 4.97 -29.33
N ASP A 320 -19.39 5.09 -28.09
CA ASP A 320 -18.84 6.33 -27.53
C ASP A 320 -17.62 6.82 -28.34
N ILE A 321 -16.68 5.93 -28.68
CA ILE A 321 -15.50 6.27 -29.51
C ILE A 321 -15.93 6.79 -30.88
N CYS A 322 -16.89 6.13 -31.54
CA CYS A 322 -17.40 6.57 -32.83
C CYS A 322 -18.09 7.94 -32.74
N GLU A 323 -18.86 8.18 -31.72
CA GLU A 323 -19.56 9.48 -31.48
C GLU A 323 -18.54 10.59 -31.27
N GLN A 324 -17.54 10.40 -30.43
CA GLN A 324 -16.48 11.39 -30.18
C GLN A 324 -15.67 11.73 -31.44
N ALA A 325 -15.49 10.76 -32.32
CA ALA A 325 -14.76 10.96 -33.58
C ALA A 325 -15.65 11.43 -34.75
N GLY A 326 -16.98 11.52 -34.58
CA GLY A 326 -17.91 11.82 -35.65
C GLY A 326 -17.95 10.76 -36.74
N MET A 327 -17.69 9.47 -36.40
CA MET A 327 -17.53 8.37 -37.35
C MET A 327 -18.62 7.29 -37.16
N ALA A 328 -19.90 7.69 -37.18
CA ALA A 328 -21.03 6.80 -36.92
C ALA A 328 -21.63 6.16 -38.20
N SER A 329 -20.83 5.92 -39.25
CA SER A 329 -21.29 5.39 -40.55
C SER A 329 -20.38 4.25 -41.06
N SER A 330 -20.67 3.79 -42.28
CA SER A 330 -19.91 2.69 -42.90
C SER A 330 -18.44 3.06 -43.14
N LEU A 331 -17.58 2.05 -43.17
CA LEU A 331 -16.14 2.20 -43.41
C LEU A 331 -15.84 2.93 -44.73
N THR A 332 -16.69 2.77 -45.75
CA THR A 332 -16.53 3.49 -47.07
C THR A 332 -16.74 4.98 -46.98
N ALA A 333 -17.50 5.48 -46.00
CA ALA A 333 -17.73 6.90 -45.83
C ALA A 333 -16.49 7.63 -45.28
N HIS A 334 -15.48 6.92 -44.86
CA HIS A 334 -14.29 7.46 -44.23
C HIS A 334 -13.04 7.16 -45.08
N ASN A 335 -12.16 8.14 -45.22
CA ASN A 335 -10.87 7.95 -45.89
C ASN A 335 -9.88 7.20 -44.97
N ASP A 336 -8.80 6.71 -45.54
CA ASP A 336 -7.80 5.90 -44.82
C ASP A 336 -7.07 6.70 -43.72
N ASN A 337 -6.95 8.03 -43.87
CA ASN A 337 -6.39 8.89 -42.84
C ASN A 337 -7.30 8.99 -41.64
N SER A 338 -8.61 9.17 -41.83
CA SER A 338 -9.59 9.20 -40.74
C SER A 338 -9.64 7.86 -39.99
N LEU A 339 -9.58 6.73 -40.72
CA LEU A 339 -9.51 5.39 -40.09
C LEU A 339 -8.18 5.19 -39.36
N HIS A 340 -7.09 5.76 -39.85
CA HIS A 340 -5.81 5.74 -39.12
C HIS A 340 -5.89 6.52 -37.82
N GLN A 341 -6.43 7.73 -37.84
CA GLN A 341 -6.63 8.57 -36.65
C GLN A 341 -7.50 7.87 -35.61
N MET A 342 -8.60 7.24 -36.04
CA MET A 342 -9.46 6.45 -35.17
C MET A 342 -8.70 5.30 -34.50
N GLY A 343 -7.97 4.51 -35.27
CA GLY A 343 -7.17 3.41 -34.74
C GLY A 343 -6.11 3.88 -33.77
N THR A 344 -5.42 4.97 -34.07
CA THR A 344 -4.46 5.60 -33.16
C THR A 344 -5.13 6.08 -31.86
N ALA A 345 -6.33 6.67 -31.95
CA ALA A 345 -7.08 7.09 -30.78
C ALA A 345 -7.48 5.90 -29.88
N VAL A 346 -7.68 4.71 -30.45
CA VAL A 346 -7.95 3.48 -29.68
C VAL A 346 -6.70 2.93 -29.02
N ASN A 347 -5.55 2.93 -29.72
CA ASN A 347 -4.30 2.37 -29.20
C ASN A 347 -3.46 3.37 -28.38
N SER A 348 -3.75 4.66 -28.47
CA SER A 348 -2.96 5.71 -27.82
C SER A 348 -3.85 6.84 -27.30
N TRP A 349 -4.92 6.49 -26.61
CA TRP A 349 -5.85 7.46 -26.05
C TRP A 349 -5.18 8.27 -24.95
N GLN A 350 -4.99 9.57 -25.20
CA GLN A 350 -4.35 10.50 -24.27
C GLN A 350 -5.40 11.08 -23.32
N LEU A 351 -5.14 10.97 -22.02
CA LEU A 351 -5.99 11.51 -20.96
C LEU A 351 -5.14 12.28 -19.96
N VAL A 352 -5.64 13.45 -19.52
CA VAL A 352 -5.02 14.22 -18.43
C VAL A 352 -5.91 14.13 -17.23
N PRO A 353 -5.58 13.33 -16.20
CA PRO A 353 -6.37 13.29 -14.98
C PRO A 353 -6.37 14.64 -14.27
N ALA A 354 -7.53 15.06 -13.75
CA ALA A 354 -7.66 16.25 -12.91
C ALA A 354 -7.21 16.01 -11.46
N GLY A 355 -7.16 14.73 -11.03
CA GLY A 355 -6.76 14.36 -9.68
C GLY A 355 -7.05 12.88 -9.39
N THR A 356 -7.13 12.56 -8.11
CA THR A 356 -7.47 11.24 -7.61
C THR A 356 -8.69 11.29 -6.69
N GLU A 357 -9.30 10.14 -6.37
CA GLU A 357 -10.37 10.08 -5.35
C GLU A 357 -9.86 10.27 -3.90
N GLY A 358 -8.55 10.45 -3.70
CA GLY A 358 -7.93 10.71 -2.42
C GLY A 358 -7.82 9.49 -1.50
N TYR A 359 -7.36 9.72 -0.28
CA TYR A 359 -7.11 8.65 0.71
C TYR A 359 -8.34 7.80 1.05
N ARG A 360 -9.54 8.31 0.82
CA ARG A 360 -10.77 7.57 1.13
C ARG A 360 -10.89 6.27 0.36
N THR A 361 -10.36 6.21 -0.85
CA THR A 361 -10.42 5.07 -1.76
C THR A 361 -9.05 4.52 -2.13
N ALA A 362 -7.98 5.21 -1.74
CA ALA A 362 -6.61 4.75 -1.96
C ALA A 362 -6.35 3.44 -1.19
N GLU A 363 -5.74 2.46 -1.85
CA GLU A 363 -5.36 1.23 -1.17
C GLU A 363 -4.09 1.39 -0.32
N VAL A 364 -3.20 2.31 -0.73
CA VAL A 364 -1.91 2.55 -0.07
C VAL A 364 -1.59 4.04 0.02
N THR A 365 -0.65 4.36 0.90
CA THR A 365 -0.02 5.68 1.01
C THR A 365 1.38 5.63 0.40
N ILE A 366 1.69 6.52 -0.52
CA ILE A 366 3.03 6.74 -1.06
C ILE A 366 3.71 7.80 -0.20
N GLY A 367 5.02 7.68 0.01
CA GLY A 367 5.76 8.51 0.96
C GLY A 367 5.63 7.98 2.39
N GLY A 368 6.03 8.77 3.38
CA GLY A 368 6.04 8.40 4.79
C GLY A 368 7.36 8.72 5.46
N VAL A 369 7.73 7.99 6.51
CA VAL A 369 8.99 8.19 7.22
C VAL A 369 10.16 7.94 6.28
N ASP A 370 11.03 8.96 6.15
CA ASP A 370 12.18 8.91 5.25
C ASP A 370 13.15 7.78 5.67
N THR A 371 13.41 6.88 4.75
CA THR A 371 14.30 5.75 4.94
C THR A 371 15.75 6.15 5.17
N ALA A 372 16.15 7.38 4.81
CA ALA A 372 17.49 7.90 5.11
C ALA A 372 17.75 8.00 6.63
N GLY A 373 16.71 8.18 7.43
CA GLY A 373 16.78 8.18 8.90
C GLY A 373 16.70 6.80 9.54
N LEU A 374 16.52 5.73 8.76
CA LEU A 374 16.31 4.36 9.25
C LEU A 374 17.44 3.41 8.82
N SER A 375 17.68 2.39 9.62
CA SER A 375 18.54 1.27 9.25
C SER A 375 17.75 0.27 8.38
N SER A 376 18.19 0.00 7.17
CA SER A 376 17.56 -0.98 6.27
C SER A 376 17.65 -2.43 6.77
N THR A 377 18.52 -2.70 7.74
CA THR A 377 18.71 -4.04 8.32
C THR A 377 17.83 -4.26 9.54
N THR A 378 17.64 -3.23 10.37
CA THR A 378 16.93 -3.34 11.66
C THR A 378 15.62 -2.56 11.72
N MET A 379 15.35 -1.69 10.74
CA MET A 379 14.23 -0.74 10.74
C MET A 379 14.25 0.27 11.90
N GLN A 380 15.37 0.36 12.63
CA GLN A 380 15.55 1.26 13.74
C GLN A 380 15.93 2.66 13.27
N ALA A 381 15.39 3.68 13.92
CA ALA A 381 15.83 5.06 13.74
C ALA A 381 17.30 5.20 14.13
N GLN A 382 18.14 5.75 13.23
CA GLN A 382 19.60 5.79 13.40
C GLN A 382 20.01 6.59 14.62
N ASN A 383 19.32 7.70 14.90
CA ASN A 383 19.62 8.60 16.00
C ASN A 383 18.81 8.33 17.27
N VAL A 384 17.91 7.33 17.25
CA VAL A 384 17.00 7.03 18.36
C VAL A 384 17.00 5.51 18.65
N PRO A 385 18.03 4.99 19.32
CA PRO A 385 18.11 3.56 19.63
C PRO A 385 16.86 3.07 20.37
N GLY A 386 16.32 1.92 19.93
CA GLY A 386 15.11 1.31 20.45
C GLY A 386 13.80 1.83 19.83
N LEU A 387 13.83 2.85 18.96
CA LEU A 387 12.66 3.28 18.19
C LEU A 387 12.73 2.72 16.77
N LEU A 388 11.70 1.98 16.36
CA LEU A 388 11.62 1.33 15.06
C LEU A 388 10.37 1.76 14.32
N PHE A 389 10.46 1.79 12.98
CA PHE A 389 9.31 2.06 12.08
C PHE A 389 9.21 0.94 11.05
N ILE A 390 8.01 0.36 10.91
CA ILE A 390 7.79 -0.78 10.01
C ILE A 390 6.44 -0.69 9.28
N GLY A 391 6.35 -1.35 8.14
CA GLY A 391 5.14 -1.35 7.31
C GLY A 391 4.93 -0.02 6.59
N GLU A 392 3.69 0.27 6.23
CA GLU A 392 3.30 1.38 5.34
C GLU A 392 3.50 2.79 5.93
N VAL A 393 3.88 2.91 7.20
CA VAL A 393 4.30 4.20 7.79
C VAL A 393 5.64 4.68 7.23
N VAL A 394 6.45 3.76 6.69
CA VAL A 394 7.76 4.02 6.08
C VAL A 394 7.59 4.32 4.59
N ASP A 395 8.42 5.21 4.03
CA ASP A 395 8.48 5.44 2.57
C ASP A 395 8.91 4.17 1.83
N GLY A 396 7.92 3.37 1.44
CA GLY A 396 8.11 2.11 0.72
C GLY A 396 6.78 1.46 0.38
N THR A 397 6.31 1.64 -0.85
CA THR A 397 4.97 1.23 -1.30
C THR A 397 5.09 0.24 -2.45
N GLY A 398 4.49 -0.93 -2.31
CA GLY A 398 4.48 -1.97 -3.36
C GLY A 398 3.38 -1.77 -4.41
N HIS A 399 3.46 -2.56 -5.48
CA HIS A 399 2.41 -2.69 -6.49
C HIS A 399 1.16 -3.38 -5.92
N VAL A 400 0.03 -3.37 -6.69
CA VAL A 400 -1.15 -4.17 -6.35
C VAL A 400 -0.76 -5.65 -6.30
N GLY A 401 -1.16 -6.32 -5.25
CA GLY A 401 -0.96 -7.76 -5.16
C GLY A 401 -0.14 -8.26 -3.98
N GLY A 402 0.00 -7.43 -2.95
CA GLY A 402 0.61 -7.82 -1.67
C GLY A 402 2.08 -7.50 -1.55
#